data_377855ee39432719fb4203b8a15114d3
#
_entry.id   377855ee39432719fb4203b8a15114d3
#
_cell.length_a   1.000
_cell.length_b   1.000
_cell.length_c   1.000
_cell.angle_alpha   90.00
_cell.angle_beta   90.00
_cell.angle_gamma   90.00
#
_symmetry.space_group_name_H-M   'P 1'
#
loop_
_entity.id
_entity.type
_entity.pdbx_description
1 polymer ?
#
loop_
_entity_poly.entity_id
_entity_poly.type
_entity_poly.pdbx_seq_one_letter_code
_entity_poly.pdbx_strand_id
1 'polypeptide(L)'
;MFAVRWITTALVLLGAMTCANNALAYRPFQGTDAAVADFGELETEFGPAEPMRAGPQRLLTTAETVFNLGIAEGWEAVLQGQSVTLLSPGPVQTSLIGNEFSLKNIVREGVLQEKDGPSIAVEFGPLLPGVNGEPSTGATLGGIVSSRWGWLTTHVNAAATVTRSHHADTFFGIIFEGPWDWPVRPVAEVFYEREWGVAETVSGLAGAIWQVNDKLAFDIALRDARVNGHTVNELRAGVTFGLPLW
;
A
#
# COMPACT_ATOMS: atom_id res chain seq x y z
N MET A 1 -23.66 -21.06 -38.56
CA MET A 1 -24.58 -20.72 -37.47
C MET A 1 -23.83 -20.61 -36.10
N PHE A 2 -22.50 -20.42 -36.10
CA PHE A 2 -21.65 -20.34 -34.88
C PHE A 2 -21.06 -18.96 -34.59
N ALA A 3 -21.16 -18.01 -35.52
CA ALA A 3 -20.52 -16.68 -35.36
C ALA A 3 -21.35 -15.66 -34.55
N VAL A 4 -22.66 -15.89 -34.37
CA VAL A 4 -23.55 -14.92 -33.69
C VAL A 4 -23.51 -15.02 -32.15
N ARG A 5 -23.08 -16.15 -31.59
CA ARG A 5 -23.03 -16.34 -30.13
C ARG A 5 -21.87 -15.64 -29.42
N TRP A 6 -20.79 -15.29 -30.13
CA TRP A 6 -19.62 -14.62 -29.54
C TRP A 6 -19.81 -13.11 -29.45
N ILE A 7 -20.64 -12.50 -30.30
CA ILE A 7 -20.89 -11.06 -30.31
C ILE A 7 -21.84 -10.67 -29.18
N THR A 8 -22.81 -11.53 -28.83
CA THR A 8 -23.75 -11.28 -27.72
C THR A 8 -23.08 -11.40 -26.35
N THR A 9 -22.08 -12.27 -26.17
CA THR A 9 -21.34 -12.41 -24.91
C THR A 9 -20.38 -11.23 -24.67
N ALA A 10 -19.80 -10.65 -25.72
CA ALA A 10 -18.94 -9.47 -25.62
C ALA A 10 -19.73 -8.19 -25.28
N LEU A 11 -20.99 -8.06 -25.73
CA LEU A 11 -21.84 -6.91 -25.44
C LEU A 11 -22.44 -6.92 -24.02
N VAL A 12 -22.62 -8.08 -23.41
CA VAL A 12 -23.09 -8.21 -22.01
C VAL A 12 -21.95 -7.88 -21.02
N LEU A 13 -20.69 -8.09 -21.39
CA LEU A 13 -19.52 -7.71 -20.59
C LEU A 13 -19.21 -6.21 -20.63
N LEU A 14 -19.66 -5.48 -21.67
CA LEU A 14 -19.48 -4.03 -21.75
C LEU A 14 -20.56 -3.24 -20.99
N GLY A 15 -21.69 -3.85 -20.64
CA GLY A 15 -22.83 -3.19 -19.97
C GLY A 15 -22.77 -3.16 -18.43
N ALA A 16 -21.77 -3.79 -17.81
CA ALA A 16 -21.64 -3.85 -16.34
C ALA A 16 -20.62 -2.84 -15.77
N MET A 17 -20.16 -1.89 -16.57
CA MET A 17 -19.11 -0.94 -16.17
C MET A 17 -19.64 0.42 -15.68
N THR A 18 -20.78 0.46 -15.01
CA THR A 18 -21.24 1.73 -14.46
C THR A 18 -21.73 1.55 -13.04
N CYS A 19 -20.97 2.10 -12.14
CA CYS A 19 -21.10 2.41 -10.71
C CYS A 19 -20.05 1.67 -9.88
N ALA A 20 -18.88 2.26 -9.81
CA ALA A 20 -17.79 1.79 -8.98
C ALA A 20 -17.44 2.82 -7.93
N ASN A 21 -17.70 2.50 -6.68
CA ASN A 21 -16.98 3.10 -5.58
C ASN A 21 -15.62 2.46 -5.55
N ASN A 22 -14.58 3.22 -5.87
CA ASN A 22 -13.22 2.73 -5.94
C ASN A 22 -12.63 2.66 -4.53
N ALA A 23 -12.67 1.50 -3.90
CA ALA A 23 -11.68 1.18 -2.90
C ALA A 23 -10.36 0.98 -3.66
N LEU A 24 -9.41 1.88 -3.48
CA LEU A 24 -8.14 1.88 -4.20
C LEU A 24 -7.09 1.24 -3.33
N ALA A 25 -6.53 0.16 -3.84
CA ALA A 25 -5.29 -0.44 -3.34
C ALA A 25 -4.19 0.59 -3.13
N TYR A 26 -3.39 0.37 -2.10
CA TYR A 26 -2.31 1.27 -1.75
C TYR A 26 -0.94 0.84 -2.17
N ARG A 27 -0.84 -0.37 -2.70
CA ARG A 27 0.36 -0.73 -3.43
C ARG A 27 0.52 0.18 -4.67
N PRO A 28 1.76 0.54 -5.04
CA PRO A 28 3.06 0.04 -4.53
C PRO A 28 3.74 0.96 -3.49
N PHE A 29 3.00 1.78 -2.78
CA PHE A 29 3.54 2.84 -1.91
C PHE A 29 4.00 2.35 -0.54
N GLN A 30 4.70 3.24 0.19
CA GLN A 30 5.00 3.09 1.61
C GLN A 30 3.93 3.78 2.48
N GLY A 31 3.38 4.87 1.97
CA GLY A 31 2.24 5.55 2.57
C GLY A 31 0.91 4.91 2.17
N THR A 32 -0.19 5.52 2.61
CA THR A 32 -1.57 5.06 2.32
C THR A 32 -2.50 6.24 2.02
N ASP A 33 -3.73 5.98 1.60
CA ASP A 33 -4.76 6.99 1.36
C ASP A 33 -5.74 7.15 2.54
N ALA A 34 -6.72 8.02 2.42
CA ALA A 34 -7.76 8.21 3.42
C ALA A 34 -9.07 7.45 3.08
N ALA A 35 -9.00 6.39 2.26
CA ALA A 35 -10.13 5.47 2.08
C ALA A 35 -10.02 4.30 3.05
N VAL A 36 -11.08 3.51 3.16
CA VAL A 36 -11.16 2.24 3.88
C VAL A 36 -11.97 1.27 3.04
N ALA A 37 -11.73 -0.02 3.19
CA ALA A 37 -12.52 -1.05 2.54
C ALA A 37 -14.01 -0.94 2.96
N ASP A 38 -14.91 -1.27 2.04
CA ASP A 38 -16.36 -1.26 2.31
C ASP A 38 -16.71 -2.23 3.44
N PHE A 39 -17.75 -1.91 4.23
CA PHE A 39 -18.19 -2.80 5.31
C PHE A 39 -18.52 -4.20 4.78
N GLY A 40 -17.85 -5.21 5.34
CA GLY A 40 -17.98 -6.59 4.91
C GLY A 40 -17.16 -6.98 3.69
N GLU A 41 -16.27 -6.12 3.21
CA GLU A 41 -15.29 -6.41 2.17
C GLU A 41 -13.91 -6.69 2.76
N LEU A 42 -13.24 -7.71 2.24
CA LEU A 42 -11.81 -7.95 2.46
C LEU A 42 -11.06 -7.56 1.19
N GLU A 43 -10.29 -6.47 1.28
CA GLU A 43 -9.32 -6.14 0.26
C GLU A 43 -7.97 -6.76 0.61
N THR A 44 -7.33 -7.38 -0.37
CA THR A 44 -6.02 -8.02 -0.21
C THR A 44 -5.05 -7.44 -1.21
N GLU A 45 -3.94 -6.92 -0.69
CA GLU A 45 -2.80 -6.47 -1.46
C GLU A 45 -1.70 -7.52 -1.36
N PHE A 46 -1.14 -7.94 -2.50
CA PHE A 46 -0.17 -9.02 -2.54
C PHE A 46 1.00 -8.71 -3.47
N GLY A 47 2.21 -8.64 -2.90
CA GLY A 47 3.49 -8.55 -3.60
C GLY A 47 4.17 -9.92 -3.63
N PRO A 48 4.14 -10.66 -4.76
CA PRO A 48 4.64 -12.04 -4.79
C PRO A 48 6.15 -12.13 -4.64
N ALA A 49 6.90 -11.20 -5.23
CA ALA A 49 8.35 -11.17 -5.18
C ALA A 49 8.89 -9.79 -5.59
N GLU A 50 9.69 -9.20 -4.73
CA GLU A 50 10.26 -7.86 -4.92
C GLU A 50 11.78 -7.93 -4.68
N PRO A 51 12.56 -7.97 -5.77
CA PRO A 51 14.01 -7.93 -5.66
C PRO A 51 14.49 -6.56 -5.19
N MET A 52 15.36 -6.59 -4.18
CA MET A 52 15.96 -5.40 -3.58
C MET A 52 17.48 -5.51 -3.59
N ARG A 53 18.13 -4.38 -3.82
CA ARG A 53 19.58 -4.24 -3.72
C ARG A 53 19.92 -3.11 -2.75
N ALA A 54 20.66 -3.43 -1.69
CA ALA A 54 21.15 -2.49 -0.69
C ALA A 54 22.69 -2.53 -0.68
N GLY A 55 23.34 -1.63 -1.42
CA GLY A 55 24.78 -1.67 -1.65
C GLY A 55 25.23 -2.99 -2.29
N PRO A 56 26.12 -3.77 -1.65
CA PRO A 56 26.54 -5.08 -2.13
C PRO A 56 25.52 -6.20 -1.84
N GLN A 57 24.59 -5.99 -0.94
CA GLN A 57 23.60 -6.99 -0.53
C GLN A 57 22.48 -7.11 -1.55
N ARG A 58 22.02 -8.34 -1.75
CA ARG A 58 20.83 -8.67 -2.53
C ARG A 58 19.80 -9.31 -1.59
N LEU A 59 18.61 -8.77 -1.59
CA LEU A 59 17.49 -9.27 -0.81
C LEU A 59 16.33 -9.58 -1.76
N LEU A 60 15.46 -10.44 -1.32
CA LEU A 60 14.20 -10.73 -1.99
C LEU A 60 13.10 -10.63 -0.95
N THR A 61 12.23 -9.65 -1.09
CA THR A 61 10.96 -9.62 -0.37
C THR A 61 10.00 -10.54 -1.08
N THR A 62 9.33 -11.41 -0.34
CA THR A 62 8.32 -12.32 -0.87
C THR A 62 7.09 -12.31 0.00
N ALA A 63 5.93 -12.54 -0.64
CA ALA A 63 4.65 -12.61 0.03
C ALA A 63 4.38 -11.38 0.92
N GLU A 64 4.78 -10.18 0.46
CA GLU A 64 4.28 -8.96 1.08
C GLU A 64 2.75 -8.97 0.95
N THR A 65 2.07 -8.92 2.07
CA THR A 65 0.62 -9.06 2.12
C THR A 65 0.03 -8.04 3.07
N VAL A 66 -1.01 -7.36 2.62
CA VAL A 66 -1.87 -6.51 3.45
C VAL A 66 -3.30 -7.00 3.29
N PHE A 67 -3.97 -7.22 4.41
CA PHE A 67 -5.39 -7.53 4.49
C PHE A 67 -6.11 -6.33 5.10
N ASN A 68 -7.00 -5.72 4.34
CA ASN A 68 -7.83 -4.59 4.71
C ASN A 68 -9.26 -5.08 4.84
N LEU A 69 -9.78 -5.18 6.05
CA LEU A 69 -11.13 -5.66 6.33
C LEU A 69 -12.02 -4.51 6.79
N GLY A 70 -13.04 -4.17 6.01
CA GLY A 70 -14.08 -3.23 6.38
C GLY A 70 -14.95 -3.79 7.51
N ILE A 71 -14.73 -3.33 8.76
CA ILE A 71 -15.38 -3.86 9.97
C ILE A 71 -16.61 -3.07 10.39
N ALA A 72 -16.72 -1.82 9.98
CA ALA A 72 -17.87 -0.94 10.16
C ALA A 72 -17.80 0.21 9.15
N GLU A 73 -18.87 1.00 9.02
CA GLU A 73 -18.85 2.20 8.17
C GLU A 73 -17.74 3.17 8.61
N GLY A 74 -16.82 3.47 7.68
CA GLY A 74 -15.66 4.33 7.92
C GLY A 74 -14.56 3.71 8.79
N TRP A 75 -14.61 2.37 9.06
CA TRP A 75 -13.60 1.66 9.83
C TRP A 75 -13.07 0.42 9.11
N GLU A 76 -11.77 0.29 9.14
CA GLU A 76 -11.03 -0.84 8.58
C GLU A 76 -10.06 -1.42 9.61
N ALA A 77 -9.97 -2.75 9.63
CA ALA A 77 -8.91 -3.46 10.33
C ALA A 77 -7.87 -3.90 9.30
N VAL A 78 -6.61 -3.56 9.55
CA VAL A 78 -5.47 -3.85 8.67
C VAL A 78 -4.57 -4.88 9.35
N LEU A 79 -4.16 -5.91 8.61
CA LEU A 79 -3.14 -6.86 9.04
C LEU A 79 -2.11 -7.00 7.91
N GLN A 80 -0.85 -6.71 8.21
CA GLN A 80 0.21 -6.76 7.21
C GLN A 80 1.45 -7.52 7.68
N GLY A 81 2.29 -7.93 6.70
CA GLY A 81 3.56 -8.57 6.93
C GLY A 81 4.23 -9.01 5.63
N GLN A 82 5.53 -9.27 5.71
CA GLN A 82 6.32 -9.71 4.57
C GLN A 82 7.44 -10.64 4.97
N SER A 83 7.87 -11.47 4.04
CA SER A 83 9.03 -12.35 4.20
C SER A 83 10.22 -11.76 3.45
N VAL A 84 11.35 -11.57 4.12
CA VAL A 84 12.60 -11.08 3.50
C VAL A 84 13.67 -12.13 3.57
N THR A 85 14.26 -12.44 2.41
CA THR A 85 15.35 -13.42 2.26
C THR A 85 16.61 -12.72 1.80
N LEU A 86 17.70 -12.91 2.55
CA LEU A 86 19.03 -12.45 2.14
C LEU A 86 19.62 -13.42 1.12
N LEU A 87 19.89 -12.94 -0.11
CA LEU A 87 20.47 -13.72 -1.22
C LEU A 87 21.99 -13.55 -1.36
N SER A 88 22.64 -12.80 -0.48
CA SER A 88 24.09 -12.57 -0.51
C SER A 88 24.88 -13.82 -0.11
N PRO A 89 26.21 -13.89 -0.43
CA PRO A 89 27.01 -15.05 -0.08
C PRO A 89 26.93 -15.35 1.43
N GLY A 90 26.58 -16.60 1.76
CA GLY A 90 26.41 -17.07 3.14
C GLY A 90 25.20 -17.99 3.27
N PRO A 91 24.88 -18.44 4.48
CA PRO A 91 23.65 -19.19 4.71
C PRO A 91 22.44 -18.32 4.39
N VAL A 92 21.49 -18.89 3.65
CA VAL A 92 20.21 -18.23 3.35
C VAL A 92 19.47 -17.99 4.66
N GLN A 93 19.11 -16.75 4.91
CA GLN A 93 18.31 -16.35 6.07
C GLN A 93 17.01 -15.73 5.59
N THR A 94 15.91 -16.26 6.08
CA THR A 94 14.57 -15.73 5.83
C THR A 94 13.97 -15.26 7.14
N SER A 95 13.45 -14.05 7.14
CA SER A 95 12.79 -13.42 8.28
C SER A 95 11.38 -12.99 7.87
N LEU A 96 10.42 -13.18 8.75
CA LEU A 96 9.10 -12.57 8.63
C LEU A 96 9.12 -11.26 9.41
N ILE A 97 8.95 -10.15 8.71
CA ILE A 97 9.08 -8.79 9.25
C ILE A 97 7.90 -7.91 8.83
N GLY A 98 7.86 -6.70 9.36
CA GLY A 98 6.79 -5.74 9.01
C GLY A 98 5.42 -6.16 9.53
N ASN A 99 5.34 -7.18 10.42
CA ASN A 99 4.05 -7.62 10.96
C ASN A 99 3.42 -6.50 11.77
N GLU A 100 2.21 -6.11 11.38
CA GLU A 100 1.46 -5.05 12.03
C GLU A 100 -0.03 -5.39 12.02
N PHE A 101 -0.71 -4.98 13.06
CA PHE A 101 -2.16 -4.90 13.09
C PHE A 101 -2.53 -3.47 13.39
N SER A 102 -3.38 -2.85 12.58
CA SER A 102 -3.85 -1.50 12.80
C SER A 102 -5.36 -1.37 12.60
N LEU A 103 -5.91 -0.29 13.10
CA LEU A 103 -7.26 0.18 12.82
C LEU A 103 -7.13 1.51 12.08
N LYS A 104 -7.83 1.63 10.97
CA LYS A 104 -7.93 2.85 10.18
C LYS A 104 -9.36 3.38 10.24
N ASN A 105 -9.49 4.68 10.43
CA ASN A 105 -10.78 5.34 10.55
C ASN A 105 -10.84 6.62 9.71
N ILE A 106 -11.93 6.79 8.96
CA ILE A 106 -12.25 8.02 8.25
C ILE A 106 -12.75 9.05 9.28
N VAL A 107 -11.92 10.05 9.56
CA VAL A 107 -12.27 11.18 10.45
C VAL A 107 -13.12 12.20 9.70
N ARG A 108 -12.84 12.38 8.40
CA ARG A 108 -13.58 13.28 7.51
C ARG A 108 -13.69 12.67 6.13
N GLU A 109 -14.92 12.48 5.68
CA GLU A 109 -15.21 12.15 4.29
C GLU A 109 -14.95 13.36 3.36
N GLY A 110 -14.40 13.09 2.19
CA GLY A 110 -14.07 14.09 1.19
C GLY A 110 -13.98 13.48 -0.19
N VAL A 111 -13.01 13.89 -0.99
CA VAL A 111 -12.87 13.53 -2.42
C VAL A 111 -12.80 12.03 -2.71
N LEU A 112 -12.34 11.21 -1.77
CA LEU A 112 -12.30 9.75 -1.94
C LEU A 112 -13.65 9.08 -1.65
N GLN A 113 -14.55 9.77 -0.96
CA GLN A 113 -15.93 9.35 -0.68
C GLN A 113 -16.94 10.18 -1.49
N GLU A 114 -16.49 10.75 -2.64
CA GLU A 114 -17.33 11.58 -3.54
C GLU A 114 -17.95 12.81 -2.86
N LYS A 115 -17.29 13.33 -1.81
CA LYS A 115 -17.70 14.55 -1.09
C LYS A 115 -16.70 15.70 -1.32
N ASP A 116 -17.15 16.92 -1.04
CA ASP A 116 -16.30 18.10 -1.20
C ASP A 116 -15.16 18.18 -0.16
N GLY A 117 -13.99 18.63 -0.64
CA GLY A 117 -12.81 18.89 0.16
C GLY A 117 -12.00 17.62 0.47
N PRO A 118 -10.97 17.72 1.31
CA PRO A 118 -10.07 16.60 1.57
C PRO A 118 -10.73 15.48 2.38
N SER A 119 -10.41 14.23 2.04
CA SER A 119 -10.64 13.07 2.91
C SER A 119 -9.55 13.00 3.96
N ILE A 120 -9.90 12.73 5.20
CA ILE A 120 -8.95 12.63 6.31
C ILE A 120 -9.19 11.32 7.05
N ALA A 121 -8.12 10.56 7.26
CA ALA A 121 -8.14 9.34 8.05
C ALA A 121 -7.03 9.35 9.11
N VAL A 122 -7.21 8.53 10.11
CA VAL A 122 -6.19 8.17 11.10
C VAL A 122 -6.01 6.66 11.09
N GLU A 123 -4.77 6.22 11.29
CA GLU A 123 -4.43 4.81 11.40
C GLU A 123 -3.54 4.60 12.61
N PHE A 124 -3.81 3.57 13.42
CA PHE A 124 -3.06 3.30 14.63
C PHE A 124 -3.10 1.82 14.99
N GLY A 125 -2.02 1.33 15.57
CA GLY A 125 -1.99 -0.06 15.98
C GLY A 125 -0.64 -0.52 16.53
N PRO A 126 -0.58 -1.77 17.03
CA PRO A 126 0.65 -2.40 17.48
C PRO A 126 1.47 -2.94 16.31
N LEU A 127 2.77 -2.73 16.38
CA LEU A 127 3.76 -3.47 15.61
C LEU A 127 3.95 -4.83 16.27
N LEU A 128 3.69 -5.90 15.53
CA LEU A 128 3.78 -7.28 16.03
C LEU A 128 5.19 -7.84 15.89
N PRO A 129 5.62 -8.80 16.75
CA PRO A 129 6.94 -9.42 16.64
C PRO A 129 7.20 -10.07 15.28
N GLY A 130 8.43 -10.04 14.83
CA GLY A 130 8.91 -10.78 13.66
C GLY A 130 9.28 -12.24 14.01
N VAL A 131 9.40 -13.07 12.98
CA VAL A 131 9.99 -14.41 13.09
C VAL A 131 11.38 -14.38 12.47
N ASN A 132 12.39 -14.78 13.21
CA ASN A 132 13.80 -14.59 12.86
C ASN A 132 14.18 -13.12 12.59
N GLY A 133 13.43 -12.20 13.17
CA GLY A 133 13.60 -10.76 13.10
C GLY A 133 13.53 -10.15 14.49
N GLU A 134 13.00 -8.93 14.60
CA GLU A 134 12.83 -8.25 15.88
C GLU A 134 11.73 -8.92 16.72
N PRO A 135 12.05 -9.44 17.91
CA PRO A 135 11.10 -10.23 18.70
C PRO A 135 10.13 -9.39 19.55
N SER A 136 10.35 -8.08 19.60
CA SER A 136 9.58 -7.16 20.45
C SER A 136 8.38 -6.57 19.71
N THR A 137 7.55 -5.85 20.45
CA THR A 137 6.41 -5.09 19.93
C THR A 137 6.70 -3.61 19.92
N GLY A 138 5.98 -2.88 19.09
CA GLY A 138 5.96 -1.43 19.02
C GLY A 138 4.54 -0.91 18.86
N ALA A 139 4.39 0.37 18.51
CA ALA A 139 3.10 0.96 18.19
C ALA A 139 3.26 2.14 17.23
N THR A 140 2.30 2.32 16.35
CA THR A 140 2.25 3.42 15.40
C THR A 140 0.96 4.22 15.53
N LEU A 141 1.04 5.50 15.16
CA LEU A 141 -0.10 6.40 14.98
C LEU A 141 0.20 7.29 13.78
N GLY A 142 -0.66 7.23 12.77
CA GLY A 142 -0.56 8.01 11.54
C GLY A 142 -1.80 8.85 11.26
N GLY A 143 -1.61 9.92 10.50
CA GLY A 143 -2.65 10.75 9.91
C GLY A 143 -2.48 10.84 8.41
N ILE A 144 -3.58 10.75 7.67
CA ILE A 144 -3.62 10.72 6.22
C ILE A 144 -4.56 11.83 5.73
N VAL A 145 -4.13 12.60 4.74
CA VAL A 145 -4.95 13.60 4.06
C VAL A 145 -4.89 13.37 2.57
N SER A 146 -6.03 13.05 1.96
CA SER A 146 -6.18 12.84 0.52
C SER A 146 -6.93 14.00 -0.12
N SER A 147 -6.39 14.56 -1.19
CA SER A 147 -6.97 15.71 -1.90
C SER A 147 -6.89 15.51 -3.41
N ARG A 148 -7.87 16.04 -4.15
CA ARG A 148 -7.90 16.00 -5.61
C ARG A 148 -7.77 17.41 -6.19
N TRP A 149 -6.83 17.56 -7.13
CA TRP A 149 -6.46 18.81 -7.78
C TRP A 149 -6.64 18.67 -9.30
N GLY A 150 -7.87 18.82 -9.76
CA GLY A 150 -8.20 18.51 -11.15
C GLY A 150 -7.95 17.02 -11.48
N TRP A 151 -6.96 16.76 -12.31
CA TRP A 151 -6.60 15.40 -12.73
C TRP A 151 -5.63 14.68 -11.75
N LEU A 152 -5.03 15.40 -10.81
CA LEU A 152 -4.05 14.87 -9.85
C LEU A 152 -4.73 14.58 -8.51
N THR A 153 -4.50 13.39 -7.96
CA THR A 153 -4.82 13.06 -6.57
C THR A 153 -3.53 13.01 -5.76
N THR A 154 -3.58 13.55 -4.55
CA THR A 154 -2.43 13.56 -3.62
C THR A 154 -2.84 12.98 -2.28
N HIS A 155 -1.93 12.20 -1.66
CA HIS A 155 -2.12 11.68 -0.32
C HIS A 155 -0.90 12.05 0.52
N VAL A 156 -1.12 12.84 1.57
CA VAL A 156 -0.09 13.26 2.51
C VAL A 156 -0.20 12.40 3.75
N ASN A 157 0.88 11.77 4.12
CA ASN A 157 0.98 10.86 5.25
C ASN A 157 1.98 11.40 6.27
N ALA A 158 1.63 11.34 7.54
CA ALA A 158 2.55 11.60 8.65
C ALA A 158 2.30 10.61 9.77
N ALA A 159 3.36 9.97 10.29
CA ALA A 159 3.24 9.01 11.37
C ALA A 159 4.33 9.19 12.43
N ALA A 160 3.99 8.80 13.65
CA ALA A 160 4.92 8.67 14.77
C ALA A 160 4.83 7.24 15.31
N THR A 161 5.99 6.60 15.49
CA THR A 161 6.10 5.21 15.86
C THR A 161 7.06 5.04 17.02
N VAL A 162 6.73 4.15 17.94
CA VAL A 162 7.71 3.52 18.82
C VAL A 162 8.03 2.16 18.19
N THR A 163 9.26 2.03 17.68
CA THR A 163 9.69 0.83 16.95
C THR A 163 9.77 -0.39 17.86
N ARG A 164 9.94 -1.59 17.27
CA ARG A 164 10.15 -2.84 18.03
C ARG A 164 11.44 -2.82 18.84
N SER A 165 12.45 -2.05 18.41
CA SER A 165 13.69 -1.78 19.16
C SER A 165 13.54 -0.64 20.20
N HIS A 166 12.32 -0.14 20.39
CA HIS A 166 11.96 0.91 21.36
C HIS A 166 12.60 2.28 21.07
N HIS A 167 12.93 2.55 19.81
CA HIS A 167 13.30 3.89 19.35
C HIS A 167 12.06 4.65 18.90
N ALA A 168 12.12 5.97 18.98
CA ALA A 168 11.14 6.82 18.33
C ALA A 168 11.43 6.85 16.83
N ASP A 169 10.36 6.78 16.01
CA ASP A 169 10.44 6.92 14.57
C ASP A 169 9.39 7.94 14.09
N THR A 170 9.70 8.64 13.01
CA THR A 170 8.81 9.59 12.36
C THR A 170 8.85 9.40 10.85
N PHE A 171 7.69 9.30 10.26
CA PHE A 171 7.48 9.18 8.81
C PHE A 171 6.73 10.40 8.28
N PHE A 172 7.13 10.89 7.11
CA PHE A 172 6.39 11.87 6.33
C PHE A 172 6.50 11.53 4.84
N GLY A 173 5.36 11.31 4.18
CA GLY A 173 5.30 10.92 2.78
C GLY A 173 4.23 11.66 2.00
N ILE A 174 4.45 11.79 0.70
CA ILE A 174 3.48 12.34 -0.26
C ILE A 174 3.41 11.41 -1.45
N ILE A 175 2.20 10.92 -1.73
CA ILE A 175 1.85 10.14 -2.90
C ILE A 175 1.18 11.06 -3.91
N PHE A 176 1.49 10.84 -5.18
CA PHE A 176 0.89 11.49 -6.34
C PHE A 176 0.31 10.43 -7.25
N GLU A 177 -0.98 10.53 -7.56
CA GLU A 177 -1.64 9.68 -8.55
C GLU A 177 -2.15 10.52 -9.72
N GLY A 178 -1.97 9.99 -10.93
CA GLY A 178 -2.50 10.57 -12.16
C GLY A 178 -4.03 10.52 -12.22
N PRO A 179 -4.61 10.76 -13.41
CA PRO A 179 -6.07 10.86 -13.54
C PRO A 179 -6.77 9.61 -12.99
N TRP A 180 -7.66 9.81 -12.04
CA TRP A 180 -8.37 8.76 -11.33
C TRP A 180 -9.31 7.93 -12.23
N ASP A 181 -9.73 8.51 -13.35
CA ASP A 181 -10.59 7.89 -14.36
C ASP A 181 -9.81 7.09 -15.43
N TRP A 182 -8.47 7.12 -15.38
CA TRP A 182 -7.65 6.33 -16.30
C TRP A 182 -7.52 4.88 -15.85
N PRO A 183 -7.67 3.91 -16.77
CA PRO A 183 -7.47 2.50 -16.43
C PRO A 183 -6.02 2.19 -16.04
N VAL A 184 -5.04 2.96 -16.55
CA VAL A 184 -3.64 2.88 -16.13
C VAL A 184 -3.23 4.25 -15.62
N ARG A 185 -3.00 4.37 -14.33
CA ARG A 185 -2.62 5.61 -13.67
C ARG A 185 -1.12 5.64 -13.40
N PRO A 186 -0.39 6.67 -13.86
CA PRO A 186 0.96 6.92 -13.41
C PRO A 186 0.93 7.32 -11.93
N VAL A 187 1.90 6.81 -11.17
CA VAL A 187 2.00 7.08 -9.73
C VAL A 187 3.41 7.41 -9.33
N ALA A 188 3.55 8.21 -8.26
CA ALA A 188 4.83 8.51 -7.66
C ALA A 188 4.67 8.70 -6.15
N GLU A 189 5.74 8.45 -5.41
CA GLU A 189 5.81 8.74 -3.97
C GLU A 189 7.19 9.33 -3.64
N VAL A 190 7.20 10.26 -2.71
CA VAL A 190 8.42 10.68 -2.01
C VAL A 190 8.17 10.65 -0.52
N PHE A 191 9.14 10.11 0.24
CA PHE A 191 9.01 10.12 1.69
C PHE A 191 10.35 10.35 2.38
N TYR A 192 10.26 10.82 3.61
CA TYR A 192 11.32 10.92 4.61
C TYR A 192 10.89 10.15 5.86
N GLU A 193 11.79 9.31 6.36
CA GLU A 193 11.60 8.55 7.58
C GLU A 193 12.85 8.65 8.45
N ARG A 194 12.66 8.76 9.75
CA ARG A 194 13.76 8.83 10.71
C ARG A 194 13.48 8.04 11.96
N GLU A 195 14.17 6.92 12.08
CA GLU A 195 14.30 6.21 13.35
C GLU A 195 15.45 6.84 14.14
N TRP A 196 15.12 7.56 15.21
CA TRP A 196 16.04 8.40 15.95
C TRP A 196 17.16 7.62 16.58
N GLY A 197 18.40 7.94 16.21
CA GLY A 197 19.60 7.24 16.68
C GLY A 197 19.94 5.96 15.92
N VAL A 198 19.16 5.56 14.93
CA VAL A 198 19.33 4.31 14.18
C VAL A 198 19.47 4.57 12.68
N ALA A 199 18.43 5.11 12.03
CA ALA A 199 18.39 5.24 10.59
C ALA A 199 17.67 6.51 10.12
N GLU A 200 18.11 7.01 8.96
CA GLU A 200 17.47 8.07 8.20
C GLU A 200 17.28 7.60 6.76
N THR A 201 16.06 7.71 6.27
CA THR A 201 15.68 7.27 4.92
C THR A 201 15.06 8.41 4.13
N VAL A 202 15.56 8.64 2.93
CA VAL A 202 14.89 9.46 1.90
C VAL A 202 14.61 8.55 0.72
N SER A 203 13.38 8.54 0.24
CA SER A 203 12.95 7.62 -0.81
C SER A 203 12.13 8.32 -1.88
N GLY A 204 12.29 7.87 -3.12
CA GLY A 204 11.41 8.18 -4.24
C GLY A 204 10.97 6.91 -4.94
N LEU A 205 9.72 6.87 -5.37
CA LEU A 205 9.12 5.78 -6.12
C LEU A 205 8.40 6.35 -7.34
N ALA A 206 8.46 5.64 -8.45
CA ALA A 206 7.65 5.95 -9.64
C ALA A 206 7.16 4.64 -10.28
N GLY A 207 5.92 4.64 -10.73
CA GLY A 207 5.29 3.44 -11.25
C GLY A 207 3.95 3.69 -11.92
N ALA A 208 3.17 2.63 -12.04
CA ALA A 208 1.81 2.67 -12.55
C ALA A 208 0.92 1.65 -11.83
N ILE A 209 -0.35 1.99 -11.70
CA ILE A 209 -1.42 1.10 -11.28
C ILE A 209 -2.35 0.88 -12.47
N TRP A 210 -2.62 -0.38 -12.80
CA TRP A 210 -3.59 -0.79 -13.81
C TRP A 210 -4.85 -1.33 -13.13
N GLN A 211 -5.89 -0.49 -13.13
CA GLN A 211 -7.22 -0.88 -12.66
C GLN A 211 -7.92 -1.70 -13.74
N VAL A 212 -8.10 -3.00 -13.50
CA VAL A 212 -8.78 -3.93 -14.44
C VAL A 212 -10.30 -3.82 -14.29
N ASN A 213 -10.76 -3.73 -13.07
CA ASN A 213 -12.15 -3.48 -12.67
C ASN A 213 -12.16 -2.97 -11.21
N ASP A 214 -13.36 -2.77 -10.65
CA ASP A 214 -13.54 -2.16 -9.34
C ASP A 214 -12.90 -2.95 -8.18
N LYS A 215 -12.62 -4.25 -8.41
CA LYS A 215 -12.11 -5.17 -7.39
C LYS A 215 -10.77 -5.82 -7.74
N LEU A 216 -10.13 -5.39 -8.83
CA LEU A 216 -8.86 -5.96 -9.27
C LEU A 216 -7.98 -4.89 -9.89
N ALA A 217 -6.80 -4.71 -9.30
CA ALA A 217 -5.74 -3.87 -9.84
C ALA A 217 -4.40 -4.60 -9.84
N PHE A 218 -3.52 -4.23 -10.75
CA PHE A 218 -2.11 -4.61 -10.76
C PHE A 218 -1.26 -3.36 -10.63
N ASP A 219 -0.11 -3.49 -10.00
CA ASP A 219 0.85 -2.41 -9.86
C ASP A 219 2.25 -2.84 -10.29
N ILE A 220 3.06 -1.86 -10.72
CA ILE A 220 4.49 -1.99 -10.92
C ILE A 220 5.16 -0.66 -10.62
N ALA A 221 6.26 -0.68 -9.89
CA ALA A 221 7.04 0.51 -9.57
C ALA A 221 8.52 0.22 -9.36
N LEU A 222 9.33 1.26 -9.56
CA LEU A 222 10.73 1.31 -9.18
C LEU A 222 10.89 2.27 -8.02
N ARG A 223 11.59 1.84 -6.98
CA ARG A 223 11.95 2.64 -5.82
C ARG A 223 13.46 2.81 -5.75
N ASP A 224 13.88 4.05 -5.53
CA ASP A 224 15.25 4.41 -5.16
C ASP A 224 15.22 5.11 -3.80
N ALA A 225 16.02 4.62 -2.87
CA ALA A 225 16.10 5.19 -1.53
C ALA A 225 17.55 5.34 -1.08
N ARG A 226 17.75 6.25 -0.15
CA ARG A 226 19.01 6.40 0.59
C ARG A 226 18.75 6.16 2.07
N VAL A 227 19.36 5.10 2.61
CA VAL A 227 19.29 4.72 4.02
C VAL A 227 20.68 4.94 4.63
N ASN A 228 20.81 5.91 5.55
CA ASN A 228 22.09 6.31 6.13
C ASN A 228 23.19 6.58 5.07
N GLY A 229 22.78 7.20 3.93
CA GLY A 229 23.67 7.49 2.80
C GLY A 229 23.95 6.32 1.84
N HIS A 230 23.51 5.10 2.14
CA HIS A 230 23.60 3.93 1.26
C HIS A 230 22.40 3.84 0.32
N THR A 231 22.66 3.60 -0.96
CA THR A 231 21.58 3.45 -1.96
C THR A 231 20.90 2.09 -1.84
N VAL A 232 19.57 2.12 -1.88
CA VAL A 232 18.69 0.94 -1.94
C VAL A 232 17.82 1.08 -3.19
N ASN A 233 17.85 0.07 -4.07
CA ASN A 233 16.98 0.00 -5.25
C ASN A 233 16.06 -1.20 -5.12
N GLU A 234 14.80 -1.03 -5.49
CA GLU A 234 13.77 -2.03 -5.36
C GLU A 234 12.84 -1.99 -6.59
N LEU A 235 12.47 -3.16 -7.08
CA LEU A 235 11.38 -3.32 -8.04
C LEU A 235 10.18 -3.90 -7.28
N ARG A 236 9.06 -3.20 -7.32
CA ARG A 236 7.78 -3.63 -6.76
C ARG A 236 6.84 -4.05 -7.87
N ALA A 237 6.12 -5.13 -7.68
CA ALA A 237 5.04 -5.55 -8.55
C ALA A 237 4.03 -6.34 -7.73
N GLY A 238 2.75 -6.08 -7.92
CA GLY A 238 1.73 -6.71 -7.11
C GLY A 238 0.35 -6.71 -7.72
N VAL A 239 -0.56 -7.23 -6.93
CA VAL A 239 -1.98 -7.31 -7.25
C VAL A 239 -2.79 -6.93 -6.01
N THR A 240 -3.86 -6.19 -6.24
CA THR A 240 -4.87 -5.91 -5.22
C THR A 240 -6.20 -6.43 -5.68
N PHE A 241 -6.92 -7.10 -4.80
CA PHE A 241 -8.25 -7.63 -5.09
C PHE A 241 -9.17 -7.56 -3.87
N GLY A 242 -10.44 -7.19 -4.13
CA GLY A 242 -11.52 -7.12 -3.16
C GLY A 242 -12.43 -8.34 -3.20
N LEU A 243 -12.78 -8.87 -2.03
CA LEU A 243 -13.70 -10.00 -1.85
C LEU A 243 -14.83 -9.59 -0.90
N PRO A 244 -16.10 -9.57 -1.35
CA PRO A 244 -17.23 -9.39 -0.42
C PRO A 244 -17.35 -10.65 0.44
N LEU A 245 -17.45 -10.48 1.76
CA LEU A 245 -17.56 -11.59 2.72
C LEU A 245 -18.99 -11.78 3.20
N TRP A 246 -19.81 -10.71 3.32
CA TRP A 246 -21.22 -10.74 3.71
C TRP A 246 -22.01 -9.55 3.18
#